data_cb59e53781cbe0b9d5243c35faea6376
#
_entry.id   cb59e53781cbe0b9d5243c35faea6376
#
_cell.length_a   1.000
_cell.length_b   1.000
_cell.length_c   1.000
_cell.angle_alpha   90.00
_cell.angle_beta   90.00
_cell.angle_gamma   90.00
#
_symmetry.space_group_name_H-M   'P 1'
#
loop_
_entity.id
_entity.type
_entity.pdbx_description
1 polymer ?
#
loop_
_entity_poly.entity_id
_entity_poly.type
_entity_poly.pdbx_seq_one_letter_code
_entity_poly.pdbx_strand_id
1 'polypeptide(L)'
;ATGRVKVMPHRNVTYKGLQALLLNPNPDDPQPKPPHILHFIGHGEAGKIAVIMDTDDRDYKDVAFNKKTGASIENPVKWITSQDIVGLLPSGDNKPRLVFLQVCKGAAPGTLQSFKSTASVLVHADIPAVVAMQYSISNDDARLFAKTFYRCIADGEKIDEAVKAGRMELAKT
;
A
#
# COMPACT_ATOMS: atom_id res chain seq x y z
N ALA A 1 -12.20 -11.39 -23.60
CA ALA A 1 -11.89 -10.01 -23.21
C ALA A 1 -10.57 -10.04 -22.47
N THR A 2 -9.51 -9.53 -23.06
CA THR A 2 -8.21 -9.35 -22.39
C THR A 2 -8.41 -8.32 -21.27
N GLY A 3 -8.45 -8.78 -20.03
CA GLY A 3 -8.59 -7.93 -18.87
C GLY A 3 -7.40 -6.99 -18.77
N ARG A 4 -7.59 -5.71 -19.06
CA ARG A 4 -6.54 -4.71 -18.89
C ARG A 4 -6.56 -4.21 -17.46
N VAL A 5 -5.42 -4.26 -16.80
CA VAL A 5 -5.21 -3.59 -15.51
C VAL A 5 -4.99 -2.10 -15.79
N LYS A 6 -5.89 -1.24 -15.33
CA LYS A 6 -5.70 0.21 -15.37
C LYS A 6 -4.95 0.62 -14.11
N VAL A 7 -3.77 1.18 -14.26
CA VAL A 7 -2.96 1.70 -13.15
C VAL A 7 -3.18 3.20 -13.04
N MET A 8 -3.49 3.66 -11.82
CA MET A 8 -3.62 5.07 -11.48
C MET A 8 -2.64 5.40 -10.36
N PRO A 9 -1.44 5.93 -10.70
CA PRO A 9 -0.43 6.24 -9.70
C PRO A 9 -0.76 7.53 -8.96
N HIS A 10 -0.71 7.47 -7.64
CA HIS A 10 -0.82 8.63 -6.76
C HIS A 10 0.46 8.73 -5.92
N ARG A 11 1.03 9.91 -5.83
CA ARG A 11 2.27 10.17 -5.09
C ARG A 11 1.98 11.03 -3.87
N ASN A 12 2.80 10.86 -2.84
CA ASN A 12 2.72 11.69 -1.62
C ASN A 12 1.31 11.70 -1.00
N VAL A 13 0.71 10.51 -0.93
CA VAL A 13 -0.67 10.36 -0.47
C VAL A 13 -0.75 10.64 1.03
N THR A 14 -1.64 11.54 1.43
CA THR A 14 -1.97 11.82 2.82
C THR A 14 -3.01 10.82 3.34
N TYR A 15 -3.29 10.84 4.66
CA TYR A 15 -4.34 10.01 5.25
C TYR A 15 -5.71 10.28 4.63
N LYS A 16 -6.09 11.56 4.51
CA LYS A 16 -7.33 11.97 3.86
C LYS A 16 -7.33 11.67 2.36
N GLY A 17 -6.17 11.85 1.71
CA GLY A 17 -5.98 11.49 0.32
C GLY A 17 -6.18 10.00 0.09
N LEU A 18 -5.65 9.13 0.97
CA LEU A 18 -5.87 7.68 0.89
C LEU A 18 -7.36 7.34 1.03
N GLN A 19 -8.07 7.99 1.96
CA GLN A 19 -9.50 7.82 2.12
C GLN A 19 -10.27 8.19 0.84
N ALA A 20 -9.96 9.34 0.26
CA ALA A 20 -10.58 9.78 -0.98
C ALA A 20 -10.33 8.80 -2.13
N LEU A 21 -9.09 8.29 -2.27
CA LEU A 21 -8.71 7.31 -3.30
C LEU A 21 -9.42 5.97 -3.14
N LEU A 22 -9.66 5.53 -1.93
CA LEU A 22 -10.39 4.28 -1.67
C LEU A 22 -11.87 4.40 -2.04
N LEU A 23 -12.43 5.60 -2.01
CA LEU A 23 -13.81 5.87 -2.42
C LEU A 23 -13.91 6.13 -3.93
N ASN A 24 -13.00 6.94 -4.47
CA ASN A 24 -12.97 7.34 -5.87
C ASN A 24 -11.53 7.63 -6.33
N PRO A 25 -10.81 6.63 -6.89
CA PRO A 25 -9.46 6.82 -7.36
C PRO A 25 -9.34 7.67 -8.64
N ASN A 26 -10.45 7.94 -9.31
CA ASN A 26 -10.51 8.75 -10.52
C ASN A 26 -11.58 9.84 -10.36
N PRO A 27 -11.21 11.05 -9.87
CA PRO A 27 -12.17 12.14 -9.66
C PRO A 27 -12.91 12.57 -10.92
N ASP A 28 -12.33 12.34 -12.11
CA ASP A 28 -12.92 12.71 -13.41
C ASP A 28 -13.91 11.64 -13.93
N ASP A 29 -14.09 10.54 -13.22
CA ASP A 29 -15.04 9.49 -13.61
C ASP A 29 -16.46 9.90 -13.19
N PRO A 30 -17.40 10.05 -14.15
CA PRO A 30 -18.79 10.38 -13.82
C PRO A 30 -19.50 9.28 -13.01
N GLN A 31 -18.93 8.09 -12.98
CA GLN A 31 -19.40 6.96 -12.16
C GLN A 31 -18.25 6.46 -11.27
N PRO A 32 -18.00 7.12 -10.15
CA PRO A 32 -16.90 6.77 -9.28
C PRO A 32 -17.01 5.31 -8.81
N LYS A 33 -15.92 4.58 -8.96
CA LYS A 33 -15.81 3.18 -8.51
C LYS A 33 -14.60 3.04 -7.62
N PRO A 34 -14.74 2.36 -6.49
CA PRO A 34 -13.58 2.07 -5.64
C PRO A 34 -12.55 1.22 -6.40
N PRO A 35 -11.28 1.28 -6.02
CA PRO A 35 -10.24 0.51 -6.68
C PRO A 35 -10.44 -0.99 -6.43
N HIS A 36 -10.29 -1.81 -7.46
CA HIS A 36 -10.27 -3.27 -7.27
C HIS A 36 -9.00 -3.74 -6.57
N ILE A 37 -7.91 -3.01 -6.75
CA ILE A 37 -6.59 -3.33 -6.20
C ILE A 37 -6.02 -2.06 -5.58
N LEU A 38 -5.64 -2.15 -4.31
CA LEU A 38 -4.82 -1.15 -3.63
C LEU A 38 -3.38 -1.66 -3.60
N HIS A 39 -2.48 -0.99 -4.31
CA HIS A 39 -1.05 -1.25 -4.22
C HIS A 39 -0.36 -0.10 -3.49
N PHE A 40 0.08 -0.35 -2.27
CA PHE A 40 0.84 0.60 -1.48
C PHE A 40 2.34 0.33 -1.63
N ILE A 41 3.09 1.38 -2.01
CA ILE A 41 4.55 1.37 -2.08
C ILE A 41 5.05 2.47 -1.15
N GLY A 42 5.83 2.11 -0.14
CA GLY A 42 6.29 3.12 0.83
C GLY A 42 7.10 2.56 1.98
N HIS A 43 7.15 3.32 3.05
CA HIS A 43 7.80 2.91 4.29
C HIS A 43 6.83 2.23 5.23
N GLY A 44 7.33 1.27 5.99
CA GLY A 44 6.55 0.60 7.02
C GLY A 44 7.42 0.09 8.15
N GLU A 45 6.85 0.09 9.34
CA GLU A 45 7.47 -0.46 10.54
C GLU A 45 6.40 -1.03 11.47
N ALA A 46 6.75 -2.08 12.19
CA ALA A 46 5.96 -2.61 13.32
C ALA A 46 4.41 -2.60 13.12
N GLY A 47 3.93 -3.03 11.94
CA GLY A 47 2.50 -3.09 11.63
C GLY A 47 1.86 -1.77 11.25
N LYS A 48 2.68 -0.75 10.93
CA LYS A 48 2.26 0.56 10.46
C LYS A 48 2.82 0.84 9.08
N ILE A 49 2.15 1.69 8.34
CA ILE A 49 2.65 2.27 7.10
C ILE A 49 2.75 3.79 7.24
N ALA A 50 3.70 4.40 6.53
CA ALA A 50 3.88 5.84 6.52
C ALA A 50 3.06 6.45 5.38
N VAL A 51 2.22 7.42 5.69
CA VAL A 51 1.57 8.32 4.73
C VAL A 51 2.05 9.75 4.98
N ILE A 52 1.88 10.63 4.00
CA ILE A 52 2.18 12.04 4.22
C ILE A 52 1.18 12.62 5.23
N MET A 53 1.65 13.46 6.12
CA MET A 53 0.81 14.13 7.12
C MET A 53 -0.05 15.19 6.45
N ASP A 54 -1.33 15.22 6.75
CA ASP A 54 -2.21 16.30 6.29
C ASP A 54 -1.83 17.62 6.98
N THR A 55 -1.89 18.74 6.27
CA THR A 55 -1.48 20.07 6.79
C THR A 55 -2.35 20.57 7.94
N ASP A 56 -3.57 20.07 8.03
CA ASP A 56 -4.51 20.34 9.12
C ASP A 56 -4.47 19.30 10.25
N ASP A 57 -3.53 18.33 10.17
CA ASP A 57 -3.28 17.39 11.26
C ASP A 57 -2.77 18.18 12.49
N ARG A 58 -3.26 17.82 13.68
CA ARG A 58 -2.94 18.50 14.92
C ARG A 58 -1.45 18.66 15.15
N ASP A 59 -0.70 17.61 14.84
CA ASP A 59 0.73 17.53 15.12
C ASP A 59 1.59 18.01 13.93
N TYR A 60 0.97 18.46 12.82
CA TYR A 60 1.69 18.86 11.60
C TYR A 60 2.80 19.88 11.86
N LYS A 61 2.49 20.95 12.59
CA LYS A 61 3.45 22.01 12.86
C LYS A 61 4.65 21.54 13.69
N ASP A 62 4.42 20.62 14.62
CA ASP A 62 5.48 20.08 15.47
C ASP A 62 6.38 19.09 14.72
N VAL A 63 5.82 18.32 13.78
CA VAL A 63 6.56 17.34 12.97
C VAL A 63 7.23 18.01 11.77
N ALA A 64 6.56 18.96 11.12
CA ALA A 64 7.10 19.64 9.93
C ALA A 64 8.30 20.55 10.21
N PHE A 65 8.60 20.81 11.47
CA PHE A 65 9.71 21.66 11.88
C PHE A 65 10.63 20.94 12.86
N ASN A 66 11.89 20.78 12.48
CA ASN A 66 12.90 20.19 13.36
C ASN A 66 13.41 21.24 14.36
N LYS A 67 12.93 21.18 15.61
CA LYS A 67 13.29 22.13 16.67
C LYS A 67 14.79 22.17 17.01
N LYS A 68 15.54 21.09 16.72
CA LYS A 68 16.99 21.02 17.00
C LYS A 68 17.83 21.67 15.91
N THR A 69 17.44 21.55 14.66
CA THR A 69 18.22 22.05 13.51
C THR A 69 17.66 23.33 12.91
N GLY A 70 16.43 23.73 13.28
CA GLY A 70 15.74 24.86 12.68
C GLY A 70 15.27 24.61 11.24
N ALA A 71 15.38 23.40 10.74
CA ALA A 71 15.03 23.06 9.37
C ALA A 71 13.56 22.61 9.25
N SER A 72 12.91 23.01 8.16
CA SER A 72 11.62 22.45 7.77
C SER A 72 11.80 21.05 7.22
N ILE A 73 10.91 20.15 7.59
CA ILE A 73 10.83 18.78 7.04
C ILE A 73 9.83 18.83 5.89
N GLU A 74 10.34 18.60 4.70
CA GLU A 74 9.48 18.42 3.53
C GLU A 74 8.74 17.09 3.63
N ASN A 75 7.43 17.12 3.41
CA ASN A 75 6.56 15.95 3.47
C ASN A 75 6.68 15.14 4.78
N PRO A 76 6.33 15.74 5.94
CA PRO A 76 6.33 15.00 7.19
C PRO A 76 5.39 13.81 7.12
N VAL A 77 5.77 12.69 7.74
CA VAL A 77 5.01 11.44 7.67
C VAL A 77 4.17 11.22 8.91
N LYS A 78 3.00 10.61 8.70
CA LYS A 78 2.12 10.06 9.72
C LYS A 78 2.16 8.54 9.63
N TRP A 79 2.41 7.89 10.75
CA TRP A 79 2.34 6.45 10.86
C TRP A 79 0.91 6.02 11.12
N ILE A 80 0.34 5.22 10.23
CA ILE A 80 -1.01 4.67 10.37
C ILE A 80 -0.95 3.16 10.58
N THR A 81 -1.81 2.66 11.46
CA THR A 81 -1.90 1.23 11.81
C THR A 81 -2.75 0.48 10.80
N SER A 82 -2.72 -0.85 10.86
CA SER A 82 -3.64 -1.69 10.09
C SER A 82 -5.11 -1.42 10.40
N GLN A 83 -5.44 -1.08 11.65
CA GLN A 83 -6.80 -0.68 12.05
C GLN A 83 -7.20 0.65 11.44
N ASP A 84 -6.28 1.61 11.35
CA ASP A 84 -6.53 2.88 10.65
C ASP A 84 -6.83 2.63 9.17
N ILE A 85 -6.09 1.72 8.52
CA ILE A 85 -6.34 1.33 7.12
C ILE A 85 -7.73 0.70 6.98
N VAL A 86 -8.10 -0.20 7.89
CA VAL A 86 -9.44 -0.81 7.90
C VAL A 86 -10.52 0.23 8.06
N GLY A 87 -10.32 1.23 8.94
CA GLY A 87 -11.25 2.34 9.13
C GLY A 87 -11.45 3.23 7.90
N LEU A 88 -10.51 3.21 6.95
CA LEU A 88 -10.61 3.92 5.68
C LEU A 88 -11.32 3.11 4.58
N LEU A 89 -11.48 1.79 4.75
CA LEU A 89 -12.08 0.94 3.72
C LEU A 89 -13.57 1.27 3.56
N PRO A 90 -14.06 1.30 2.31
CA PRO A 90 -15.49 1.43 2.06
C PRO A 90 -16.28 0.27 2.69
N SER A 91 -17.55 0.51 2.99
CA SER A 91 -18.44 -0.53 3.50
C SER A 91 -18.95 -1.45 2.39
N GLY A 92 -19.32 -2.68 2.76
CA GLY A 92 -19.92 -3.66 1.85
C GLY A 92 -18.98 -4.13 0.74
N ASP A 93 -19.54 -4.39 -0.44
CA ASP A 93 -18.84 -4.98 -1.60
C ASP A 93 -17.89 -4.01 -2.32
N ASN A 94 -17.80 -2.78 -1.85
CA ASN A 94 -16.96 -1.74 -2.43
C ASN A 94 -15.50 -1.78 -1.95
N LYS A 95 -15.12 -2.77 -1.16
CA LYS A 95 -13.74 -2.94 -0.71
C LYS A 95 -12.81 -3.38 -1.86
N PRO A 96 -11.52 -3.03 -1.82
CA PRO A 96 -10.53 -3.61 -2.71
C PRO A 96 -10.56 -5.14 -2.62
N ARG A 97 -10.47 -5.81 -3.75
CA ARG A 97 -10.38 -7.28 -3.80
C ARG A 97 -8.99 -7.80 -3.50
N LEU A 98 -7.99 -6.94 -3.67
CA LEU A 98 -6.59 -7.21 -3.39
C LEU A 98 -5.95 -5.99 -2.75
N VAL A 99 -5.24 -6.20 -1.65
CA VAL A 99 -4.31 -5.23 -1.10
C VAL A 99 -2.89 -5.78 -1.27
N PHE A 100 -2.04 -5.02 -1.96
CA PHE A 100 -0.64 -5.34 -2.16
C PHE A 100 0.20 -4.34 -1.37
N LEU A 101 0.92 -4.80 -0.35
CA LEU A 101 1.78 -3.99 0.50
C LEU A 101 3.25 -4.23 0.14
N GLN A 102 3.82 -3.30 -0.61
CA GLN A 102 5.25 -3.24 -0.90
C GLN A 102 5.89 -2.22 0.02
N VAL A 103 6.46 -2.69 1.12
CA VAL A 103 6.97 -1.83 2.17
C VAL A 103 8.47 -2.10 2.34
N CYS A 104 9.28 -1.06 2.10
CA CYS A 104 10.71 -1.13 2.35
C CYS A 104 10.97 -1.05 3.84
N LYS A 105 11.78 -1.96 4.38
CA LYS A 105 12.18 -1.99 5.78
C LYS A 105 13.13 -0.83 6.12
N GLY A 106 12.78 -0.07 7.15
CA GLY A 106 13.79 0.40 8.08
C GLY A 106 14.32 -0.80 8.89
N ALA A 107 15.64 -0.90 9.06
CA ALA A 107 16.36 -2.09 9.53
C ALA A 107 16.13 -2.48 11.00
N ALA A 108 14.92 -2.45 11.53
CA ALA A 108 14.66 -2.86 12.92
C ALA A 108 14.34 -4.36 13.03
N PRO A 109 14.98 -5.09 13.96
CA PRO A 109 14.63 -6.47 14.28
C PRO A 109 13.18 -6.57 14.79
N GLY A 110 12.42 -7.58 14.35
CA GLY A 110 11.03 -7.81 14.80
C GLY A 110 9.92 -7.44 13.82
N THR A 111 10.22 -6.80 12.72
CA THR A 111 9.25 -6.33 11.71
C THR A 111 8.51 -7.44 10.95
N LEU A 112 9.03 -8.66 10.90
CA LEU A 112 8.40 -9.81 10.23
C LEU A 112 7.04 -10.18 10.85
N GLN A 113 6.97 -10.16 12.20
CA GLN A 113 5.75 -10.45 12.94
C GLN A 113 4.65 -9.41 12.66
N SER A 114 5.06 -8.16 12.43
CA SER A 114 4.17 -7.01 12.28
C SER A 114 3.43 -6.99 10.95
N PHE A 115 4.06 -7.46 9.86
CA PHE A 115 3.38 -7.51 8.55
C PHE A 115 2.44 -8.70 8.44
N LYS A 116 2.72 -9.80 9.14
CA LYS A 116 1.77 -10.89 9.32
C LYS A 116 0.51 -10.39 10.03
N SER A 117 0.67 -9.52 11.04
CA SER A 117 -0.46 -8.92 11.74
C SER A 117 -1.26 -7.98 10.84
N THR A 118 -0.62 -7.13 10.02
CA THR A 118 -1.31 -6.24 9.08
C THR A 118 -2.10 -7.02 8.05
N ALA A 119 -1.50 -8.04 7.43
CA ALA A 119 -2.19 -8.89 6.46
C ALA A 119 -3.38 -9.61 7.10
N SER A 120 -3.20 -10.16 8.32
CA SER A 120 -4.27 -10.81 9.07
C SER A 120 -5.42 -9.85 9.38
N VAL A 121 -5.14 -8.63 9.84
CA VAL A 121 -6.16 -7.62 10.12
C VAL A 121 -6.97 -7.26 8.87
N LEU A 122 -6.31 -7.09 7.71
CA LEU A 122 -6.99 -6.80 6.45
C LEU A 122 -7.85 -7.96 5.96
N VAL A 123 -7.39 -9.20 6.11
CA VAL A 123 -8.18 -10.40 5.78
C VAL A 123 -9.41 -10.51 6.69
N HIS A 124 -9.26 -10.24 8.00
CA HIS A 124 -10.40 -10.20 8.93
C HIS A 124 -11.37 -9.03 8.65
N ALA A 125 -10.93 -8.01 7.93
CA ALA A 125 -11.78 -6.93 7.44
C ALA A 125 -12.41 -7.24 6.07
N ASP A 126 -12.49 -8.52 5.68
CA ASP A 126 -13.09 -9.03 4.45
C ASP A 126 -12.38 -8.57 3.17
N ILE A 127 -11.07 -8.31 3.21
CA ILE A 127 -10.27 -8.18 2.00
C ILE A 127 -9.97 -9.59 1.47
N PRO A 128 -10.45 -9.95 0.26
CA PRO A 128 -10.34 -11.33 -0.25
C PRO A 128 -8.90 -11.82 -0.43
N ALA A 129 -7.97 -10.91 -0.72
CA ALA A 129 -6.56 -11.25 -0.85
C ALA A 129 -5.65 -10.13 -0.37
N VAL A 130 -4.57 -10.53 0.33
CA VAL A 130 -3.50 -9.60 0.76
C VAL A 130 -2.16 -10.19 0.37
N VAL A 131 -1.39 -9.43 -0.40
CA VAL A 131 0.01 -9.73 -0.72
C VAL A 131 0.89 -8.73 0.03
N ALA A 132 1.73 -9.22 0.93
CA ALA A 132 2.64 -8.37 1.68
C ALA A 132 4.08 -8.87 1.52
N MET A 133 4.98 -7.98 1.13
CA MET A 133 6.41 -8.28 1.07
C MET A 133 6.96 -8.38 2.48
N GLN A 134 7.52 -9.54 2.82
CA GLN A 134 8.03 -9.82 4.17
C GLN A 134 9.51 -9.43 4.35
N TYR A 135 10.23 -9.26 3.25
CA TYR A 135 11.66 -8.98 3.24
C TYR A 135 11.94 -7.68 2.51
N SER A 136 13.01 -7.00 2.94
CA SER A 136 13.58 -5.92 2.15
C SER A 136 14.19 -6.51 0.88
N ILE A 137 13.73 -6.05 -0.25
CA ILE A 137 14.28 -6.36 -1.57
C ILE A 137 14.70 -5.05 -2.23
N SER A 138 15.56 -5.14 -3.23
CA SER A 138 15.94 -3.96 -4.00
C SER A 138 14.73 -3.35 -4.72
N ASN A 139 14.79 -2.08 -5.08
CA ASN A 139 13.73 -1.45 -5.87
C ASN A 139 13.53 -2.15 -7.23
N ASP A 140 14.60 -2.65 -7.82
CA ASP A 140 14.54 -3.35 -9.11
C ASP A 140 13.88 -4.72 -8.97
N ASP A 141 14.21 -5.48 -7.92
CA ASP A 141 13.55 -6.74 -7.61
C ASP A 141 12.06 -6.54 -7.32
N ALA A 142 11.72 -5.50 -6.54
CA ALA A 142 10.33 -5.17 -6.24
C ALA A 142 9.54 -4.82 -7.52
N ARG A 143 10.15 -4.08 -8.44
CA ARG A 143 9.56 -3.76 -9.75
C ARG A 143 9.41 -4.99 -10.63
N LEU A 144 10.43 -5.86 -10.65
CA LEU A 144 10.42 -7.11 -11.42
C LEU A 144 9.29 -8.02 -10.92
N PHE A 145 9.20 -8.21 -9.59
CA PHE A 145 8.12 -8.96 -8.97
C PHE A 145 6.75 -8.38 -9.36
N ALA A 146 6.53 -7.08 -9.12
CA ALA A 146 5.25 -6.44 -9.39
C ALA A 146 4.85 -6.53 -10.88
N LYS A 147 5.81 -6.33 -11.79
CA LYS A 147 5.59 -6.48 -13.24
C LYS A 147 5.11 -7.88 -13.60
N THR A 148 5.79 -8.92 -13.10
CA THR A 148 5.43 -10.32 -13.36
C THR A 148 4.09 -10.67 -12.74
N PHE A 149 3.88 -10.28 -11.48
CA PHE A 149 2.63 -10.48 -10.76
C PHE A 149 1.43 -9.89 -11.51
N TYR A 150 1.49 -8.59 -11.87
CA TYR A 150 0.37 -7.94 -12.54
C TYR A 150 0.14 -8.41 -13.97
N ARG A 151 1.17 -8.90 -14.66
CA ARG A 151 1.00 -9.57 -15.94
C ARG A 151 0.16 -10.84 -15.78
N CYS A 152 0.50 -11.70 -14.83
CA CYS A 152 -0.29 -12.91 -14.55
C CYS A 152 -1.74 -12.57 -14.16
N ILE A 153 -1.96 -11.56 -13.31
CA ILE A 153 -3.32 -11.11 -12.96
C ILE A 153 -4.08 -10.60 -14.19
N ALA A 154 -3.43 -9.84 -15.10
CA ALA A 154 -4.05 -9.35 -16.33
C ALA A 154 -4.38 -10.48 -17.31
N ASP A 155 -3.62 -11.56 -17.28
CA ASP A 155 -3.85 -12.78 -18.07
C ASP A 155 -4.93 -13.70 -17.46
N GLY A 156 -5.47 -13.33 -16.28
CA GLY A 156 -6.54 -14.05 -15.61
C GLY A 156 -6.07 -15.17 -14.66
N GLU A 157 -4.78 -15.21 -14.38
CA GLU A 157 -4.21 -16.19 -13.45
C GLU A 157 -4.67 -15.91 -12.00
N LYS A 158 -4.65 -16.97 -11.18
CA LYS A 158 -4.94 -16.85 -9.75
C LYS A 158 -3.82 -16.11 -9.02
N ILE A 159 -4.17 -15.47 -7.90
CA ILE A 159 -3.22 -14.65 -7.11
C ILE A 159 -2.03 -15.47 -6.61
N ASP A 160 -2.25 -16.69 -6.16
CA ASP A 160 -1.20 -17.60 -5.70
C ASP A 160 -0.22 -17.99 -6.82
N GLU A 161 -0.72 -18.27 -8.02
CA GLU A 161 0.12 -18.53 -9.20
C GLU A 161 0.89 -17.26 -9.63
N ALA A 162 0.25 -16.10 -9.59
CA ALA A 162 0.91 -14.81 -9.87
C ALA A 162 2.04 -14.51 -8.87
N VAL A 163 1.83 -14.79 -7.57
CA VAL A 163 2.88 -14.67 -6.54
C VAL A 163 4.01 -15.65 -6.79
N LYS A 164 3.71 -16.90 -7.13
CA LYS A 164 4.70 -17.92 -7.46
C LYS A 164 5.54 -17.50 -8.68
N ALA A 165 4.90 -17.03 -9.74
CA ALA A 165 5.59 -16.53 -10.93
C ALA A 165 6.54 -15.37 -10.60
N GLY A 166 6.09 -14.39 -9.80
CA GLY A 166 6.93 -13.29 -9.34
C GLY A 166 8.16 -13.75 -8.54
N ARG A 167 7.98 -14.72 -7.63
CA ARG A 167 9.09 -15.31 -6.85
C ARG A 167 10.08 -16.07 -7.74
N MET A 168 9.57 -16.83 -8.70
CA MET A 168 10.42 -17.56 -9.65
C MET A 168 11.25 -16.61 -10.52
N GLU A 169 10.71 -15.46 -10.88
CA GLU A 169 11.44 -14.46 -11.65
C GLU A 169 12.58 -13.85 -10.84
N LEU A 170 12.34 -13.54 -9.55
CA LEU A 170 13.39 -13.06 -8.65
C LEU A 170 14.53 -14.08 -8.43
N ALA A 171 14.21 -15.36 -8.46
CA ALA A 171 15.22 -16.42 -8.28
C ALA A 171 16.20 -16.57 -9.46
N LYS A 172 15.94 -15.85 -10.58
CA LYS A 172 16.82 -15.85 -11.76
C LYS A 172 17.84 -14.69 -11.75
N THR A 173 17.66 -13.71 -10.85
CA THR A 173 18.53 -12.55 -10.68
C THR A 173 19.59 -12.81 -9.62
#